data_4df2de899208dbd0c2b6da7725c5ff69
#
_entry.id   4df2de899208dbd0c2b6da7725c5ff69
#
_cell.length_a   1.000
_cell.length_b   1.000
_cell.length_c   1.000
_cell.angle_alpha   90.00
_cell.angle_beta   90.00
_cell.angle_gamma   90.00
#
_symmetry.space_group_name_H-M   'P 1'
#
loop_
_entity.id
_entity.type
_entity.pdbx_description
1 polymer ?
#
loop_
_entity_poly.entity_id
_entity_poly.type
_entity_poly.pdbx_seq_one_letter_code
_entity_poly.pdbx_strand_id
1 'polypeptide(L)'
;KYGRHACNLSAIIADDLAKEITEKNVARGVEMPFGVCRAYIADPPMADEMLPECRVGGLPEFQRRPFFHALNSRAVVRRYLKDHGYIQNDITAIVAHIGGGITVTLHRNGKVIDSNNGVGGDGPFTPERVGSCPGFQLVDLCYSGEYSKAEIKKKLMGKGGAVAFFGTNDLKEIVRRGEDGDVRAKVWMEAFVLNIAKYIASEAADVCGEVDVILLTGGGAYGQDIVDGIRSRVEFIAPVEVYPGEFELQSLAEHGYDILSGNATILSYDKNAPEPDPFV
;
A
#
# COMPACT_ATOMS: atom_id res chain seq x y z
N LYS A 1 -6.92 4.21 -19.39
CA LYS A 1 -8.19 3.83 -18.70
C LYS A 1 -8.05 3.94 -17.19
N TYR A 2 -6.90 3.63 -16.62
CA TYR A 2 -6.61 3.58 -15.18
C TYR A 2 -5.94 4.85 -14.63
N GLY A 3 -5.57 5.80 -15.47
CA GLY A 3 -4.87 7.04 -15.10
C GLY A 3 -5.75 8.16 -14.52
N ARG A 4 -7.01 7.89 -14.17
CA ARG A 4 -7.94 8.91 -13.65
C ARG A 4 -8.04 8.89 -12.11
N HIS A 5 -6.96 8.59 -11.42
CA HIS A 5 -6.93 8.64 -9.96
C HIS A 5 -6.29 9.95 -9.49
N ALA A 6 -6.74 10.46 -8.34
CA ALA A 6 -6.23 11.72 -7.77
C ALA A 6 -4.72 11.71 -7.50
N CYS A 7 -4.11 10.54 -7.25
CA CYS A 7 -2.66 10.41 -7.07
C CYS A 7 -1.85 10.88 -8.29
N ASN A 8 -2.43 10.89 -9.50
CA ASN A 8 -1.76 11.35 -10.71
C ASN A 8 -1.75 12.88 -10.85
N LEU A 9 -2.53 13.62 -10.03
CA LEU A 9 -2.48 15.09 -10.01
C LEU A 9 -1.12 15.58 -9.52
N SER A 10 -0.46 14.86 -8.63
CA SER A 10 0.87 15.22 -8.13
C SER A 10 1.91 15.31 -9.25
N ALA A 11 1.84 14.45 -10.26
CA ALA A 11 2.74 14.49 -11.41
C ALA A 11 2.56 15.75 -12.25
N ILE A 12 1.30 16.17 -12.49
CA ILE A 12 0.97 17.39 -13.24
C ILE A 12 1.45 18.63 -12.47
N ILE A 13 1.15 18.68 -11.17
CA ILE A 13 1.57 19.78 -10.29
C ILE A 13 3.11 19.86 -10.24
N ALA A 14 3.80 18.74 -10.13
CA ALA A 14 5.26 18.70 -10.09
C ALA A 14 5.88 19.18 -11.41
N ASP A 15 5.30 18.81 -12.55
CA ASP A 15 5.77 19.27 -13.87
C ASP A 15 5.59 20.78 -14.04
N ASP A 16 4.43 21.32 -13.65
CA ASP A 16 4.17 22.77 -13.71
C ASP A 16 5.09 23.55 -12.77
N LEU A 17 5.31 23.05 -11.54
CA LEU A 17 6.28 23.66 -10.61
C LEU A 17 7.70 23.61 -11.15
N ALA A 18 8.12 22.53 -11.78
CA ALA A 18 9.45 22.38 -12.35
C ALA A 18 9.70 23.42 -13.47
N LYS A 19 8.69 23.67 -14.32
CA LYS A 19 8.73 24.73 -15.35
C LYS A 19 8.88 26.11 -14.72
N GLU A 20 8.01 26.43 -13.75
CA GLU A 20 8.04 27.73 -13.06
C GLU A 20 9.37 27.98 -12.33
N ILE A 21 9.90 26.96 -11.65
CA ILE A 21 11.21 27.04 -10.97
C ILE A 21 12.33 27.25 -12.00
N THR A 22 12.27 26.56 -13.13
CA THR A 22 13.24 26.73 -14.22
C THR A 22 13.28 28.18 -14.71
N GLU A 23 12.11 28.75 -15.05
CA GLU A 23 12.00 30.14 -15.52
C GLU A 23 12.54 31.13 -14.48
N LYS A 24 12.16 30.96 -13.20
CA LYS A 24 12.63 31.83 -12.11
C LYS A 24 14.14 31.75 -11.90
N ASN A 25 14.71 30.55 -11.97
CA ASN A 25 16.15 30.34 -11.78
C ASN A 25 16.97 30.89 -12.96
N VAL A 26 16.51 30.70 -14.19
CA VAL A 26 17.13 31.30 -15.38
C VAL A 26 17.11 32.82 -15.27
N ALA A 27 15.98 33.44 -14.90
CA ALA A 27 15.88 34.88 -14.73
C ALA A 27 16.79 35.43 -13.62
N ARG A 28 17.18 34.63 -12.65
CA ARG A 28 18.08 34.96 -11.54
C ARG A 28 19.54 34.60 -11.80
N GLY A 29 19.86 33.94 -12.92
CA GLY A 29 21.20 33.44 -13.23
C GLY A 29 21.66 32.30 -12.32
N VAL A 30 20.70 31.54 -11.74
CA VAL A 30 21.01 30.38 -10.89
C VAL A 30 21.29 29.18 -11.78
N GLU A 31 22.48 28.59 -11.60
CA GLU A 31 22.84 27.35 -12.30
C GLU A 31 22.07 26.15 -11.71
N MET A 32 21.59 25.28 -12.59
CA MET A 32 20.86 24.06 -12.21
C MET A 32 21.60 22.82 -12.72
N PRO A 33 21.65 21.69 -11.94
CA PRO A 33 22.44 20.51 -12.27
C PRO A 33 22.20 19.91 -13.66
N PHE A 34 20.99 20.06 -14.19
CA PHE A 34 20.60 19.56 -15.53
C PHE A 34 20.25 20.70 -16.51
N GLY A 35 20.63 21.94 -16.20
CA GLY A 35 20.24 23.13 -16.95
C GLY A 35 18.76 23.52 -16.80
N VAL A 36 17.94 22.64 -16.24
CA VAL A 36 16.51 22.82 -15.96
C VAL A 36 16.14 22.13 -14.66
N CYS A 37 15.09 22.58 -14.01
CA CYS A 37 14.44 21.82 -12.95
C CYS A 37 13.61 20.71 -13.60
N ARG A 38 13.68 19.49 -13.06
CA ARG A 38 12.95 18.34 -13.56
C ARG A 38 12.07 17.76 -12.45
N ALA A 39 10.89 17.28 -12.84
CA ALA A 39 10.01 16.53 -11.97
C ALA A 39 10.16 15.01 -12.20
N TYR A 40 10.12 14.26 -11.12
CA TYR A 40 10.18 12.81 -11.14
C TYR A 40 9.07 12.21 -10.29
N ILE A 41 8.62 11.02 -10.65
CA ILE A 41 7.71 10.21 -9.84
C ILE A 41 8.56 9.09 -9.23
N ALA A 42 8.54 8.98 -7.91
CA ALA A 42 9.19 7.90 -7.18
C ALA A 42 8.15 6.91 -6.67
N ASP A 43 8.37 5.62 -6.86
CA ASP A 43 7.57 4.52 -6.34
C ASP A 43 6.05 4.78 -6.45
N PRO A 44 5.47 4.92 -7.67
CA PRO A 44 4.05 5.23 -7.80
C PRO A 44 3.16 4.10 -7.23
N PRO A 45 1.98 4.42 -6.65
CA PRO A 45 1.10 3.43 -6.04
C PRO A 45 0.63 2.30 -6.97
N MET A 46 0.73 2.53 -8.28
CA MET A 46 0.38 1.56 -9.35
C MET A 46 1.63 0.91 -9.96
N ALA A 47 2.79 0.95 -9.29
CA ALA A 47 3.95 0.19 -9.72
C ALA A 47 3.56 -1.29 -9.82
N ASP A 48 3.75 -1.86 -10.99
CA ASP A 48 3.25 -3.19 -11.31
C ASP A 48 4.38 -4.14 -11.69
N GLU A 49 4.77 -4.96 -10.73
CA GLU A 49 5.81 -5.98 -10.84
C GLU A 49 5.28 -7.35 -10.42
N MET A 50 3.93 -7.48 -10.31
CA MET A 50 3.29 -8.71 -9.87
C MET A 50 3.64 -9.89 -10.79
N LEU A 51 3.80 -11.05 -10.18
CA LEU A 51 3.94 -12.30 -10.93
C LEU A 51 2.68 -12.56 -11.77
N PRO A 52 2.82 -13.19 -12.95
CA PRO A 52 1.68 -13.50 -13.81
C PRO A 52 0.56 -14.27 -13.09
N GLU A 53 0.91 -15.29 -12.31
CA GLU A 53 -0.03 -16.11 -11.54
C GLU A 53 -0.77 -15.31 -10.46
N CYS A 54 -0.15 -14.29 -9.86
CA CYS A 54 -0.79 -13.43 -8.87
C CYS A 54 -1.85 -12.49 -9.47
N ARG A 55 -1.90 -12.34 -10.81
CA ARG A 55 -2.86 -11.49 -11.52
C ARG A 55 -4.16 -12.19 -11.86
N VAL A 56 -4.15 -13.52 -11.93
CA VAL A 56 -5.29 -14.29 -12.41
C VAL A 56 -6.42 -14.29 -11.38
N GLY A 57 -7.57 -13.77 -11.80
CA GLY A 57 -8.82 -13.88 -11.05
C GLY A 57 -9.62 -15.12 -11.44
N GLY A 58 -10.69 -15.41 -10.73
CA GLY A 58 -11.58 -16.55 -11.00
C GLY A 58 -12.47 -16.36 -12.24
N LEU A 59 -12.48 -15.17 -12.86
CA LEU A 59 -13.22 -14.85 -14.08
C LEU A 59 -12.28 -14.07 -15.02
N PRO A 60 -12.41 -14.25 -16.35
CA PRO A 60 -11.57 -13.52 -17.32
C PRO A 60 -11.72 -11.99 -17.22
N GLU A 61 -12.85 -11.51 -16.76
CA GLU A 61 -13.12 -10.08 -16.53
C GLU A 61 -12.44 -9.53 -15.29
N PHE A 62 -11.94 -10.38 -14.40
CA PHE A 62 -11.33 -10.02 -13.13
C PHE A 62 -9.83 -10.27 -13.16
N GLN A 63 -9.08 -9.22 -13.39
CA GLN A 63 -7.62 -9.24 -13.26
C GLN A 63 -7.23 -8.48 -11.99
N ARG A 64 -6.42 -9.11 -11.13
CA ARG A 64 -5.81 -8.43 -9.99
C ARG A 64 -4.79 -7.42 -10.50
N ARG A 65 -4.73 -6.28 -9.84
CA ARG A 65 -3.78 -5.20 -10.15
C ARG A 65 -3.32 -4.58 -8.84
N PRO A 66 -2.03 -4.31 -8.69
CA PRO A 66 -1.54 -3.71 -7.47
C PRO A 66 -2.00 -2.26 -7.36
N PHE A 67 -2.37 -1.86 -6.16
CA PHE A 67 -2.49 -0.47 -5.77
C PHE A 67 -2.18 -0.38 -4.27
N PHE A 68 -0.96 0.02 -3.94
CA PHE A 68 -0.42 -0.11 -2.60
C PHE A 68 0.38 1.12 -2.17
N HIS A 69 0.77 1.19 -0.89
CA HIS A 69 1.62 2.24 -0.35
C HIS A 69 3.08 2.03 -0.79
N ALA A 70 3.32 2.14 -2.11
CA ALA A 70 4.56 1.72 -2.75
C ALA A 70 5.78 2.45 -2.16
N LEU A 71 5.67 3.77 -2.01
CA LEU A 71 6.77 4.61 -1.50
C LEU A 71 7.16 4.21 -0.07
N ASN A 72 6.16 4.07 0.84
CA ASN A 72 6.42 3.67 2.22
C ASN A 72 6.87 2.21 2.33
N SER A 73 6.22 1.29 1.61
CA SER A 73 6.55 -0.13 1.63
C SER A 73 8.01 -0.39 1.23
N ARG A 74 8.46 0.23 0.13
CA ARG A 74 9.85 0.13 -0.32
C ARG A 74 10.83 0.85 0.62
N ALA A 75 10.43 1.98 1.19
CA ALA A 75 11.24 2.72 2.15
C ALA A 75 11.53 1.88 3.40
N VAL A 76 10.51 1.16 3.91
CA VAL A 76 10.64 0.28 5.07
C VAL A 76 11.59 -0.88 4.79
N VAL A 77 11.50 -1.53 3.62
CA VAL A 77 12.46 -2.58 3.23
C VAL A 77 13.88 -2.01 3.15
N ARG A 78 14.09 -0.86 2.49
CA ARG A 78 15.41 -0.20 2.44
C ARG A 78 15.95 0.10 3.85
N ARG A 79 15.08 0.55 4.75
CA ARG A 79 15.45 0.83 6.15
C ARG A 79 15.87 -0.42 6.89
N TYR A 80 15.09 -1.50 6.78
CA TYR A 80 15.42 -2.81 7.35
C TYR A 80 16.80 -3.30 6.87
N LEU A 81 17.04 -3.28 5.55
CA LEU A 81 18.32 -3.67 4.97
C LEU A 81 19.49 -2.87 5.54
N LYS A 82 19.33 -1.55 5.64
CA LYS A 82 20.33 -0.65 6.21
C LYS A 82 20.62 -0.94 7.69
N ASP A 83 19.57 -1.10 8.48
CA ASP A 83 19.67 -1.31 9.93
C ASP A 83 20.34 -2.66 10.26
N HIS A 84 20.20 -3.66 9.35
CA HIS A 84 20.82 -5.00 9.47
C HIS A 84 22.11 -5.18 8.68
N GLY A 85 22.62 -4.12 8.02
CA GLY A 85 23.88 -4.16 7.28
C GLY A 85 23.88 -4.98 6.00
N TYR A 86 22.73 -5.20 5.38
CA TYR A 86 22.64 -5.83 4.07
C TYR A 86 23.24 -4.93 2.99
N ILE A 87 24.05 -5.51 2.10
CA ILE A 87 24.66 -4.78 0.98
C ILE A 87 23.77 -4.82 -0.26
N GLN A 88 23.00 -5.89 -0.42
CA GLN A 88 22.11 -6.12 -1.56
C GLN A 88 20.67 -6.33 -1.08
N ASN A 89 19.72 -6.05 -1.97
CA ASN A 89 18.31 -6.31 -1.72
C ASN A 89 17.93 -7.67 -2.34
N ASP A 90 18.40 -8.74 -1.71
CA ASP A 90 18.16 -10.14 -2.10
C ASP A 90 17.26 -10.89 -1.11
N ILE A 91 16.54 -10.16 -0.28
CA ILE A 91 15.62 -10.73 0.70
C ILE A 91 14.20 -10.90 0.14
N THR A 92 13.46 -11.80 0.81
CA THR A 92 12.00 -11.94 0.68
C THR A 92 11.34 -11.35 1.93
N ALA A 93 10.61 -10.26 1.77
CA ALA A 93 9.96 -9.56 2.88
C ALA A 93 8.46 -9.36 2.63
N ILE A 94 7.64 -9.60 3.65
CA ILE A 94 6.22 -9.22 3.61
C ILE A 94 6.07 -7.91 4.39
N VAL A 95 5.53 -6.88 3.74
CA VAL A 95 5.29 -5.57 4.39
C VAL A 95 3.81 -5.34 4.54
N ALA A 96 3.35 -5.16 5.78
CA ALA A 96 1.99 -4.74 6.08
C ALA A 96 1.98 -3.27 6.50
N HIS A 97 1.50 -2.40 5.61
CA HIS A 97 1.21 -1.01 5.93
C HIS A 97 -0.19 -0.90 6.52
N ILE A 98 -0.30 -0.47 7.77
CA ILE A 98 -1.53 -0.43 8.56
C ILE A 98 -1.91 1.03 8.82
N GLY A 99 -2.88 1.55 8.07
CA GLY A 99 -3.35 2.93 8.16
C GLY A 99 -4.85 3.04 7.89
N GLY A 100 -5.32 4.20 7.45
CA GLY A 100 -6.69 4.38 6.95
C GLY A 100 -6.99 3.47 5.75
N GLY A 101 -5.97 3.17 4.93
CA GLY A 101 -5.89 2.03 4.02
C GLY A 101 -4.91 1.00 4.54
N ILE A 102 -5.10 -0.26 4.19
CA ILE A 102 -4.16 -1.35 4.52
C ILE A 102 -3.72 -2.03 3.24
N THR A 103 -2.39 -2.15 3.08
CA THR A 103 -1.82 -2.95 2.01
C THR A 103 -0.79 -3.92 2.57
N VAL A 104 -0.88 -5.15 2.13
CA VAL A 104 0.10 -6.20 2.38
C VAL A 104 0.79 -6.49 1.07
N THR A 105 2.11 -6.43 1.06
CA THR A 105 2.94 -6.52 -0.13
C THR A 105 4.04 -7.55 0.06
N LEU A 106 4.27 -8.37 -0.95
CA LEU A 106 5.38 -9.31 -0.99
C LEU A 106 6.53 -8.74 -1.81
N HIS A 107 7.65 -8.52 -1.14
CA HIS A 107 8.90 -8.06 -1.75
C HIS A 107 9.85 -9.23 -1.96
N ARG A 108 10.43 -9.36 -3.14
CA ARG A 108 11.47 -10.34 -3.42
C ARG A 108 12.51 -9.73 -4.35
N ASN A 109 13.77 -9.73 -3.93
CA ASN A 109 14.90 -9.21 -4.74
C ASN A 109 14.65 -7.78 -5.27
N GLY A 110 14.15 -6.90 -4.41
CA GLY A 110 13.88 -5.49 -4.73
C GLY A 110 12.61 -5.21 -5.52
N LYS A 111 11.84 -6.24 -5.90
CA LYS A 111 10.56 -6.11 -6.61
C LYS A 111 9.39 -6.41 -5.69
N VAL A 112 8.23 -5.82 -5.98
CA VAL A 112 6.95 -6.15 -5.32
C VAL A 112 6.21 -7.14 -6.21
N ILE A 113 6.28 -8.43 -5.85
CA ILE A 113 5.80 -9.53 -6.68
C ILE A 113 4.35 -9.93 -6.44
N ASP A 114 3.76 -9.55 -5.30
CA ASP A 114 2.30 -9.51 -5.08
C ASP A 114 1.91 -8.37 -4.14
N SER A 115 0.66 -7.96 -4.23
CA SER A 115 0.03 -6.98 -3.35
C SER A 115 -1.49 -7.02 -3.51
N ASN A 116 -2.22 -6.76 -2.44
CA ASN A 116 -3.63 -6.43 -2.55
C ASN A 116 -3.84 -5.03 -3.15
N ASN A 117 -5.03 -4.81 -3.71
CA ASN A 117 -5.45 -3.50 -4.19
C ASN A 117 -6.19 -2.71 -3.10
N GLY A 118 -5.47 -1.87 -2.40
CA GLY A 118 -6.01 -1.10 -1.27
C GLY A 118 -7.15 -0.13 -1.59
N VAL A 119 -7.41 0.17 -2.87
CA VAL A 119 -8.51 1.04 -3.32
C VAL A 119 -9.54 0.31 -4.18
N GLY A 120 -9.24 -0.90 -4.63
CA GLY A 120 -10.11 -1.70 -5.51
C GLY A 120 -11.12 -2.58 -4.77
N GLY A 121 -11.11 -2.62 -3.44
CA GLY A 121 -11.98 -3.50 -2.64
C GLY A 121 -11.38 -4.87 -2.39
N ASP A 122 -10.08 -5.02 -2.56
CA ASP A 122 -9.27 -6.18 -2.25
C ASP A 122 -8.43 -5.91 -0.98
N GLY A 123 -8.12 -6.94 -0.22
CA GLY A 123 -7.30 -6.82 0.97
C GLY A 123 -8.06 -6.88 2.30
N PRO A 124 -7.37 -6.63 3.42
CA PRO A 124 -7.99 -6.57 4.73
C PRO A 124 -9.01 -5.43 4.81
N PHE A 125 -10.05 -5.60 5.63
CA PHE A 125 -10.87 -4.44 5.96
C PHE A 125 -10.09 -3.45 6.83
N THR A 126 -10.43 -2.17 6.70
CA THR A 126 -9.69 -1.07 7.33
C THR A 126 -10.63 -0.26 8.22
N PRO A 127 -10.15 0.77 8.93
CA PRO A 127 -11.05 1.69 9.62
C PRO A 127 -12.16 2.29 8.74
N GLU A 128 -11.94 2.45 7.42
CA GLU A 128 -12.87 3.13 6.51
C GLU A 128 -13.32 2.29 5.31
N ARG A 129 -12.77 1.08 5.13
CA ARG A 129 -13.00 0.25 3.94
C ARG A 129 -13.48 -1.15 4.32
N VAL A 130 -14.31 -1.72 3.48
CA VAL A 130 -14.83 -3.08 3.69
C VAL A 130 -13.77 -4.17 3.44
N GLY A 131 -12.79 -3.91 2.56
CA GLY A 131 -11.84 -4.91 2.10
C GLY A 131 -12.53 -5.97 1.24
N SER A 132 -11.93 -7.14 1.14
CA SER A 132 -12.56 -8.28 0.46
C SER A 132 -13.82 -8.73 1.20
N CYS A 133 -14.90 -8.93 0.46
CA CYS A 133 -16.19 -9.30 1.02
C CYS A 133 -16.84 -10.46 0.25
N PRO A 134 -17.81 -11.16 0.86
CA PRO A 134 -18.53 -12.25 0.20
C PRO A 134 -19.26 -11.76 -1.06
N GLY A 135 -18.86 -12.29 -2.23
CA GLY A 135 -19.33 -11.79 -3.53
C GLY A 135 -20.86 -11.83 -3.70
N PHE A 136 -21.52 -12.93 -3.29
CA PHE A 136 -22.98 -13.03 -3.39
C PHE A 136 -23.70 -11.99 -2.56
N GLN A 137 -23.27 -11.74 -1.31
CA GLN A 137 -23.87 -10.71 -0.46
C GLN A 137 -23.68 -9.30 -1.05
N LEU A 138 -22.55 -9.04 -1.71
CA LEU A 138 -22.35 -7.79 -2.42
C LEU A 138 -23.30 -7.65 -3.61
N VAL A 139 -23.53 -8.72 -4.39
CA VAL A 139 -24.49 -8.73 -5.49
C VAL A 139 -25.90 -8.47 -4.95
N ASP A 140 -26.31 -9.17 -3.90
CA ASP A 140 -27.62 -8.97 -3.27
C ASP A 140 -27.82 -7.51 -2.82
N LEU A 141 -26.79 -6.92 -2.20
CA LEU A 141 -26.82 -5.50 -1.81
C LEU A 141 -26.91 -4.56 -3.02
N CYS A 142 -26.17 -4.84 -4.11
CA CYS A 142 -26.20 -4.03 -5.33
C CYS A 142 -27.57 -4.04 -6.03
N TYR A 143 -28.28 -5.16 -5.96
CA TYR A 143 -29.58 -5.34 -6.61
C TYR A 143 -30.78 -5.26 -5.66
N SER A 144 -30.56 -4.87 -4.38
CA SER A 144 -31.65 -4.69 -3.41
C SER A 144 -32.62 -3.56 -3.77
N GLY A 145 -32.21 -2.62 -4.60
CA GLY A 145 -32.97 -1.39 -4.89
C GLY A 145 -32.83 -0.31 -3.82
N GLU A 146 -32.13 -0.59 -2.71
CA GLU A 146 -31.98 0.36 -1.58
C GLU A 146 -30.90 1.42 -1.83
N TYR A 147 -29.92 1.12 -2.67
CA TYR A 147 -28.74 1.96 -2.87
C TYR A 147 -28.39 2.14 -4.34
N SER A 148 -28.02 3.35 -4.71
CA SER A 148 -27.41 3.63 -6.00
C SER A 148 -25.98 3.08 -6.08
N LYS A 149 -25.44 2.92 -7.28
CA LYS A 149 -24.04 2.51 -7.52
C LYS A 149 -23.03 3.42 -6.79
N ALA A 150 -23.31 4.73 -6.70
CA ALA A 150 -22.43 5.69 -6.02
C ALA A 150 -22.44 5.47 -4.51
N GLU A 151 -23.60 5.19 -3.92
CA GLU A 151 -23.75 4.89 -2.49
C GLU A 151 -23.08 3.57 -2.12
N ILE A 152 -23.23 2.51 -2.94
CA ILE A 152 -22.53 1.23 -2.73
C ILE A 152 -21.03 1.46 -2.74
N LYS A 153 -20.47 2.16 -3.74
CA LYS A 153 -19.05 2.47 -3.78
C LYS A 153 -18.57 3.24 -2.54
N LYS A 154 -19.39 4.18 -2.04
CA LYS A 154 -19.09 4.93 -0.83
C LYS A 154 -19.17 4.06 0.44
N LYS A 155 -20.08 3.07 0.49
CA LYS A 155 -20.12 2.06 1.55
C LYS A 155 -18.86 1.19 1.55
N LEU A 156 -18.39 0.76 0.37
CA LEU A 156 -17.19 -0.05 0.24
C LEU A 156 -15.91 0.73 0.60
N MET A 157 -15.87 2.04 0.28
CA MET A 157 -14.69 2.88 0.51
C MET A 157 -15.10 4.23 1.11
N GLY A 158 -14.67 4.48 2.34
CA GLY A 158 -14.89 5.71 3.11
C GLY A 158 -16.02 5.63 4.13
N LYS A 159 -16.96 4.68 4.02
CA LYS A 159 -18.04 4.42 4.98
C LYS A 159 -18.12 2.96 5.42
N GLY A 160 -17.09 2.17 5.11
CA GLY A 160 -16.95 0.78 5.55
C GLY A 160 -16.17 0.66 6.85
N GLY A 161 -15.76 -0.54 7.18
CA GLY A 161 -14.90 -0.83 8.33
C GLY A 161 -15.43 -0.28 9.65
N ALA A 162 -14.55 0.27 10.48
CA ALA A 162 -14.90 0.82 11.79
C ALA A 162 -15.95 1.93 11.71
N VAL A 163 -15.88 2.77 10.68
CA VAL A 163 -16.87 3.83 10.45
C VAL A 163 -18.29 3.26 10.34
N ALA A 164 -18.46 2.13 9.65
CA ALA A 164 -19.77 1.48 9.52
C ALA A 164 -20.28 0.91 10.84
N PHE A 165 -19.39 0.43 11.72
CA PHE A 165 -19.74 -0.24 12.96
C PHE A 165 -19.86 0.71 14.16
N PHE A 166 -19.02 1.76 14.21
CA PHE A 166 -18.86 2.60 15.38
C PHE A 166 -18.98 4.10 15.10
N GLY A 167 -19.10 4.51 13.83
CA GLY A 167 -19.16 5.91 13.41
C GLY A 167 -17.81 6.66 13.51
N THR A 168 -16.72 5.97 13.80
CA THR A 168 -15.37 6.52 13.93
C THR A 168 -14.35 5.66 13.19
N ASN A 169 -13.27 6.28 12.71
CA ASN A 169 -12.10 5.61 12.15
C ASN A 169 -10.92 5.57 13.14
N ASP A 170 -11.10 6.08 14.34
CA ASP A 170 -10.06 6.11 15.36
C ASP A 170 -9.94 4.74 16.06
N LEU A 171 -8.91 3.98 15.68
CA LEU A 171 -8.63 2.67 16.27
C LEU A 171 -8.35 2.76 17.78
N LYS A 172 -7.76 3.85 18.28
CA LYS A 172 -7.50 4.02 19.71
C LYS A 172 -8.80 4.12 20.49
N GLU A 173 -9.81 4.82 19.94
CA GLU A 173 -11.14 4.88 20.55
C GLU A 173 -11.78 3.49 20.61
N ILE A 174 -11.65 2.68 19.55
CA ILE A 174 -12.25 1.34 19.50
C ILE A 174 -11.57 0.40 20.50
N VAL A 175 -10.23 0.43 20.59
CA VAL A 175 -9.46 -0.32 21.60
C VAL A 175 -9.95 0.04 22.99
N ARG A 176 -10.01 1.32 23.35
CA ARG A 176 -10.49 1.80 24.65
C ARG A 176 -11.92 1.33 24.94
N ARG A 177 -12.85 1.39 23.98
CA ARG A 177 -14.22 0.86 24.14
C ARG A 177 -14.20 -0.64 24.49
N GLY A 178 -13.33 -1.41 23.85
CA GLY A 178 -13.18 -2.84 24.15
C GLY A 178 -12.66 -3.10 25.57
N GLU A 179 -11.69 -2.29 26.03
CA GLU A 179 -11.17 -2.33 27.40
C GLU A 179 -12.25 -1.93 28.43
N ASP A 180 -13.08 -0.95 28.10
CA ASP A 180 -14.23 -0.49 28.90
C ASP A 180 -15.41 -1.48 28.91
N GLY A 181 -15.27 -2.65 28.23
CA GLY A 181 -16.26 -3.73 28.25
C GLY A 181 -17.20 -3.79 27.06
N ASP A 182 -17.00 -2.98 26.02
CA ASP A 182 -17.76 -3.09 24.76
C ASP A 182 -17.31 -4.36 23.99
N VAL A 183 -18.10 -5.43 24.16
CA VAL A 183 -17.84 -6.73 23.50
C VAL A 183 -17.78 -6.61 21.98
N ARG A 184 -18.59 -5.73 21.37
CA ARG A 184 -18.61 -5.52 19.92
C ARG A 184 -17.29 -4.90 19.45
N ALA A 185 -16.77 -3.91 20.17
CA ALA A 185 -15.48 -3.29 19.87
C ALA A 185 -14.34 -4.30 20.03
N LYS A 186 -14.36 -5.11 21.08
CA LYS A 186 -13.36 -6.17 21.28
C LYS A 186 -13.35 -7.20 20.16
N VAL A 187 -14.50 -7.74 19.79
CA VAL A 187 -14.62 -8.72 18.69
C VAL A 187 -14.20 -8.11 17.35
N TRP A 188 -14.56 -6.83 17.11
CA TRP A 188 -14.16 -6.15 15.88
C TRP A 188 -12.63 -5.98 15.78
N MET A 189 -11.96 -5.59 16.88
CA MET A 189 -10.50 -5.47 16.92
C MET A 189 -9.80 -6.82 16.72
N GLU A 190 -10.31 -7.89 17.34
CA GLU A 190 -9.81 -9.25 17.12
C GLU A 190 -9.95 -9.67 15.64
N ALA A 191 -11.09 -9.37 15.03
CA ALA A 191 -11.33 -9.63 13.61
C ALA A 191 -10.43 -8.78 12.71
N PHE A 192 -10.17 -7.51 13.06
CA PHE A 192 -9.29 -6.61 12.35
C PHE A 192 -7.85 -7.16 12.30
N VAL A 193 -7.31 -7.51 13.45
CA VAL A 193 -5.98 -8.11 13.58
C VAL A 193 -5.89 -9.45 12.84
N LEU A 194 -6.88 -10.33 13.04
CA LEU A 194 -6.95 -11.62 12.35
C LEU A 194 -7.00 -11.47 10.83
N ASN A 195 -7.72 -10.48 10.33
CA ASN A 195 -7.85 -10.26 8.90
C ASN A 195 -6.52 -9.82 8.29
N ILE A 196 -5.77 -8.92 8.93
CA ILE A 196 -4.42 -8.52 8.50
C ILE A 196 -3.48 -9.73 8.51
N ALA A 197 -3.48 -10.52 9.58
CA ALA A 197 -2.64 -11.71 9.70
C ALA A 197 -2.92 -12.75 8.59
N LYS A 198 -4.19 -12.92 8.19
CA LYS A 198 -4.55 -13.79 7.05
C LYS A 198 -3.95 -13.32 5.74
N TYR A 199 -3.95 -12.00 5.48
CA TYR A 199 -3.34 -11.47 4.28
C TYR A 199 -1.82 -11.60 4.31
N ILE A 200 -1.16 -11.39 5.44
CA ILE A 200 0.28 -11.66 5.60
C ILE A 200 0.58 -13.15 5.30
N ALA A 201 -0.22 -14.06 5.83
CA ALA A 201 -0.04 -15.49 5.61
C ALA A 201 -0.31 -15.90 4.14
N SER A 202 -1.23 -15.22 3.45
CA SER A 202 -1.48 -15.50 2.02
C SER A 202 -0.29 -15.13 1.14
N GLU A 203 0.37 -14.01 1.39
CA GLU A 203 1.58 -13.61 0.65
C GLU A 203 2.74 -14.61 0.83
N ALA A 204 2.83 -15.27 1.99
CA ALA A 204 3.85 -16.29 2.21
C ALA A 204 3.65 -17.52 1.34
N ALA A 205 2.41 -17.79 0.88
CA ALA A 205 2.13 -18.92 0.00
C ALA A 205 2.77 -18.76 -1.38
N ASP A 206 2.87 -17.54 -1.91
CA ASP A 206 3.44 -17.23 -3.22
C ASP A 206 4.92 -17.60 -3.33
N VAL A 207 5.59 -17.66 -2.17
CA VAL A 207 7.02 -18.03 -2.05
C VAL A 207 7.23 -19.32 -1.28
N CYS A 208 6.19 -20.17 -1.17
CA CYS A 208 6.26 -21.45 -0.44
C CYS A 208 6.76 -21.34 1.01
N GLY A 209 6.51 -20.21 1.66
CA GLY A 209 6.96 -19.93 3.03
C GLY A 209 8.40 -19.42 3.14
N GLU A 210 9.13 -19.24 2.04
CA GLU A 210 10.48 -18.70 2.03
C GLU A 210 10.46 -17.16 2.26
N VAL A 211 10.21 -16.78 3.51
CA VAL A 211 10.13 -15.38 3.97
C VAL A 211 11.22 -15.10 4.99
N ASP A 212 12.03 -14.07 4.77
CA ASP A 212 13.10 -13.68 5.69
C ASP A 212 12.59 -12.83 6.85
N VAL A 213 11.62 -11.94 6.57
CA VAL A 213 11.07 -11.00 7.56
C VAL A 213 9.66 -10.54 7.22
N ILE A 214 8.86 -10.26 8.25
CA ILE A 214 7.57 -9.57 8.17
C ILE A 214 7.75 -8.18 8.79
N LEU A 215 7.45 -7.12 8.02
CA LEU A 215 7.62 -5.73 8.43
C LEU A 215 6.25 -5.07 8.63
N LEU A 216 5.97 -4.59 9.85
CA LEU A 216 4.75 -3.86 10.17
C LEU A 216 5.04 -2.36 10.17
N THR A 217 4.24 -1.58 9.44
CA THR A 217 4.43 -0.14 9.28
C THR A 217 3.09 0.61 9.20
N GLY A 218 3.15 1.93 9.01
CA GLY A 218 1.98 2.80 9.03
C GLY A 218 1.58 3.24 10.44
N GLY A 219 0.55 4.07 10.54
CA GLY A 219 0.08 4.62 11.80
C GLY A 219 -0.46 3.57 12.78
N GLY A 220 -1.04 2.48 12.28
CA GLY A 220 -1.54 1.37 13.10
C GLY A 220 -0.44 0.58 13.80
N ALA A 221 0.80 0.62 13.29
CA ALA A 221 1.95 -0.04 13.90
C ALA A 221 2.45 0.66 15.19
N TYR A 222 1.91 1.81 15.56
CA TYR A 222 2.10 2.40 16.90
C TYR A 222 1.25 1.72 17.98
N GLY A 223 0.20 0.98 17.60
CA GLY A 223 -0.68 0.27 18.53
C GLY A 223 -0.08 -1.06 18.94
N GLN A 224 0.40 -1.17 20.19
CA GLN A 224 1.05 -2.39 20.69
C GLN A 224 0.12 -3.61 20.60
N ASP A 225 -1.16 -3.46 20.94
CA ASP A 225 -2.16 -4.54 20.87
C ASP A 225 -2.35 -5.08 19.46
N ILE A 226 -2.30 -4.16 18.45
CA ILE A 226 -2.39 -4.52 17.03
C ILE A 226 -1.14 -5.31 16.63
N VAL A 227 0.03 -4.79 17.00
CA VAL A 227 1.32 -5.43 16.68
C VAL A 227 1.43 -6.80 17.31
N ASP A 228 1.15 -6.94 18.61
CA ASP A 228 1.26 -8.20 19.33
C ASP A 228 0.22 -9.22 18.83
N GLY A 229 -0.98 -8.73 18.55
CA GLY A 229 -2.04 -9.56 17.98
C GLY A 229 -1.70 -10.09 16.58
N ILE A 230 -1.05 -9.31 15.72
CA ILE A 230 -0.56 -9.77 14.41
C ILE A 230 0.63 -10.71 14.61
N ARG A 231 1.64 -10.28 15.38
CA ARG A 231 2.86 -11.07 15.62
C ARG A 231 2.54 -12.48 16.07
N SER A 232 1.71 -12.64 17.08
CA SER A 232 1.33 -13.96 17.62
C SER A 232 0.68 -14.90 16.59
N ARG A 233 0.17 -14.33 15.48
CA ARG A 233 -0.51 -15.11 14.43
C ARG A 233 0.36 -15.39 13.21
N VAL A 234 1.49 -14.67 13.05
CA VAL A 234 2.33 -14.80 11.84
C VAL A 234 3.80 -15.07 12.11
N GLU A 235 4.27 -14.99 13.36
CA GLU A 235 5.67 -15.24 13.71
C GLU A 235 6.16 -16.67 13.41
N PHE A 236 5.23 -17.59 13.16
CA PHE A 236 5.56 -18.94 12.68
C PHE A 236 6.05 -18.96 11.23
N ILE A 237 5.81 -17.88 10.45
CA ILE A 237 6.25 -17.73 9.07
C ILE A 237 7.67 -17.16 9.05
N ALA A 238 7.89 -16.02 9.72
CA ALA A 238 9.16 -15.33 9.78
C ALA A 238 9.20 -14.34 10.96
N PRO A 239 10.39 -13.86 11.38
CA PRO A 239 10.53 -12.79 12.36
C PRO A 239 9.69 -11.56 12.00
N VAL A 240 9.08 -10.93 13.02
CA VAL A 240 8.25 -9.72 12.85
C VAL A 240 8.99 -8.51 13.40
N GLU A 241 9.27 -7.53 12.54
CA GLU A 241 9.85 -6.25 12.93
C GLU A 241 8.89 -5.09 12.66
N VAL A 242 9.03 -4.01 13.44
CA VAL A 242 8.07 -2.91 13.46
C VAL A 242 8.76 -1.60 13.16
N TYR A 243 8.32 -0.97 12.08
CA TYR A 243 8.75 0.36 11.62
C TYR A 243 7.54 1.30 11.59
N PRO A 244 7.10 1.81 12.74
CA PRO A 244 5.84 2.55 12.83
C PRO A 244 5.93 3.91 12.16
N GLY A 245 4.81 4.36 11.58
CA GLY A 245 4.70 5.63 10.86
C GLY A 245 4.91 5.51 9.36
N GLU A 246 5.16 6.65 8.74
CA GLU A 246 5.30 6.79 7.29
C GLU A 246 6.64 7.45 6.95
N PHE A 247 7.38 6.84 6.03
CA PHE A 247 8.70 7.29 5.60
C PHE A 247 8.68 7.97 4.22
N GLU A 248 7.50 8.41 3.76
CA GLU A 248 7.30 8.88 2.39
C GLU A 248 8.12 10.14 2.06
N LEU A 249 8.11 11.16 2.92
CA LEU A 249 8.88 12.38 2.69
C LEU A 249 10.39 12.12 2.71
N GLN A 250 10.85 11.27 3.65
CA GLN A 250 12.26 10.88 3.70
C GLN A 250 12.64 10.12 2.43
N SER A 251 11.81 9.17 2.00
CA SER A 251 12.02 8.39 0.78
C SER A 251 12.09 9.27 -0.47
N LEU A 252 11.19 10.26 -0.60
CA LEU A 252 11.25 11.22 -1.70
C LEU A 252 12.56 12.03 -1.70
N ALA A 253 13.03 12.46 -0.53
CA ALA A 253 14.29 13.18 -0.41
C ALA A 253 15.49 12.30 -0.79
N GLU A 254 15.50 11.03 -0.35
CA GLU A 254 16.55 10.06 -0.70
C GLU A 254 16.57 9.79 -2.21
N HIS A 255 15.41 9.56 -2.85
CA HIS A 255 15.32 9.42 -4.31
C HIS A 255 15.81 10.68 -5.05
N GLY A 256 15.45 11.87 -4.57
CA GLY A 256 15.95 13.12 -5.14
C GLY A 256 17.47 13.24 -5.05
N TYR A 257 18.03 12.87 -3.91
CA TYR A 257 19.48 12.84 -3.71
C TYR A 257 20.18 11.84 -4.65
N ASP A 258 19.65 10.63 -4.78
CA ASP A 258 20.20 9.58 -5.65
C ASP A 258 20.16 9.98 -7.12
N ILE A 259 19.08 10.65 -7.57
CA ILE A 259 18.99 11.21 -8.93
C ILE A 259 20.09 12.25 -9.16
N LEU A 260 20.25 13.20 -8.23
CA LEU A 260 21.24 14.29 -8.34
C LEU A 260 22.67 13.77 -8.27
N SER A 261 22.89 12.69 -7.52
CA SER A 261 24.21 12.04 -7.36
C SER A 261 24.54 11.04 -8.49
N GLY A 262 23.60 10.80 -9.42
CA GLY A 262 23.78 9.82 -10.49
C GLY A 262 23.68 8.35 -10.06
N ASN A 263 23.17 8.10 -8.84
CA ASN A 263 23.04 6.75 -8.29
C ASN A 263 21.71 6.07 -8.64
N ALA A 264 20.72 6.85 -9.17
CA ALA A 264 19.43 6.32 -9.53
C ALA A 264 19.32 6.00 -11.01
N THR A 265 18.70 4.87 -11.33
CA THR A 265 18.25 4.57 -12.71
C THR A 265 16.95 5.30 -12.96
N ILE A 266 16.95 6.24 -13.91
CA ILE A 266 15.76 6.99 -14.32
C ILE A 266 15.07 6.24 -15.45
N LEU A 267 13.83 5.83 -15.24
CA LEU A 267 13.01 5.19 -16.23
C LEU A 267 12.13 6.23 -16.96
N SER A 268 11.89 6.01 -18.25
CA SER A 268 10.92 6.80 -19.02
C SER A 268 9.60 6.04 -19.11
N TYR A 269 8.50 6.72 -18.80
CA TYR A 269 7.17 6.15 -18.96
C TYR A 269 6.83 5.99 -20.45
N ASP A 270 6.54 4.77 -20.87
CA ASP A 270 6.00 4.49 -22.21
C ASP A 270 4.47 4.36 -22.15
N LYS A 271 3.78 5.39 -22.65
CA LYS A 271 2.31 5.40 -22.75
C LYS A 271 1.72 4.36 -23.70
N ASN A 272 2.55 3.75 -24.55
CA ASN A 272 2.16 2.73 -25.52
C ASN A 272 2.55 1.32 -25.08
N ALA A 273 3.17 1.18 -23.90
CA ALA A 273 3.44 -0.14 -23.36
C ALA A 273 2.14 -0.93 -23.24
N PRO A 274 2.11 -2.21 -23.66
CA PRO A 274 0.93 -3.05 -23.53
C PRO A 274 0.57 -3.21 -22.03
N GLU A 275 -0.72 -3.36 -21.76
CA GLU A 275 -1.14 -3.76 -20.40
C GLU A 275 -0.58 -5.16 -20.13
N PRO A 276 -0.12 -5.42 -18.89
CA PRO A 276 0.34 -6.76 -18.53
C PRO A 276 -0.74 -7.80 -18.77
N ASP A 277 -0.42 -8.82 -19.55
CA ASP A 277 -1.26 -9.99 -19.77
C ASP A 277 -0.64 -11.17 -19.02
N PRO A 278 -1.35 -11.81 -18.06
CA PRO A 278 -0.81 -12.91 -17.28
C PRO A 278 -0.53 -14.18 -18.12
N PHE A 279 -1.01 -14.24 -19.36
CA PHE A 279 -0.88 -15.41 -20.22
C PHE A 279 0.15 -15.26 -21.36
N VAL A 280 0.89 -14.13 -21.39
CA VAL A 280 1.88 -13.83 -22.44
C VAL A 280 3.28 -13.64 -21.88
#